data_c3acf92bc38b06e28ef7455e66306364
#
_entry.id   c3acf92bc38b06e28ef7455e66306364
#
_cell.length_a   1.000
_cell.length_b   1.000
_cell.length_c   1.000
_cell.angle_alpha   90.00
_cell.angle_beta   90.00
_cell.angle_gamma   90.00
#
_symmetry.space_group_name_H-M   'P 1'
#
loop_
_entity.id
_entity.type
_entity.pdbx_description
1 polymer ?
#
loop_
_entity_poly.entity_id
_entity_poly.type
_entity_poly.pdbx_seq_one_letter_code
_entity_poly.pdbx_strand_id
1 'polypeptide(L)'
;MAKDIKTPDDYFKNGCGRCNRYATADCSTQKWASGLATLRALCLNLGLSETLKWSHPCYMHAGRNVVIFGAFFKDFRLNFFQASLLKDPLRLLKKRGKDSHVADMLSFDHPDQVIQMKDHISELLRDAINVAASGKRVEKRTVILERPEVLVDIFSQDPLLGDAFDALTPGRQKSYILHVNSAKNEETKRRRILSSREKILAGKGALER
;
A
#
# COMPACT_ATOMS: atom_id res chain seq x y z
N MET A 1 -17.47 15.11 3.52
CA MET A 1 -17.83 14.72 2.16
C MET A 1 -16.61 14.10 1.49
N ALA A 2 -16.75 12.94 0.83
CA ALA A 2 -15.69 12.41 -0.01
C ALA A 2 -15.46 13.39 -1.17
N LYS A 3 -14.23 13.86 -1.34
CA LYS A 3 -13.88 14.82 -2.38
C LYS A 3 -13.82 14.06 -3.70
N ASP A 4 -14.57 14.54 -4.70
CA ASP A 4 -14.82 13.81 -5.94
C ASP A 4 -13.60 13.97 -6.88
N ILE A 5 -12.72 12.99 -6.88
CA ILE A 5 -11.57 12.90 -7.77
C ILE A 5 -11.90 11.82 -8.80
N LYS A 6 -12.11 12.23 -10.07
CA LYS A 6 -12.59 11.37 -11.16
C LYS A 6 -11.49 11.00 -12.16
N THR A 7 -10.52 11.89 -12.33
CA THR A 7 -9.47 11.75 -13.34
C THR A 7 -8.07 11.84 -12.72
N PRO A 8 -7.02 11.34 -13.39
CA PRO A 8 -5.65 11.60 -12.97
C PRO A 8 -5.33 13.10 -12.88
N ASP A 9 -5.88 13.94 -13.78
CA ASP A 9 -5.65 15.38 -13.76
C ASP A 9 -6.20 16.04 -12.49
N ASP A 10 -7.33 15.55 -11.95
CA ASP A 10 -7.85 16.02 -10.67
C ASP A 10 -6.88 15.80 -9.54
N TYR A 11 -6.15 14.66 -9.56
CA TYR A 11 -5.12 14.38 -8.56
C TYR A 11 -3.96 15.38 -8.65
N PHE A 12 -3.44 15.63 -9.86
CA PHE A 12 -2.33 16.56 -10.03
C PHE A 12 -2.73 18.01 -9.71
N LYS A 13 -3.96 18.39 -10.04
CA LYS A 13 -4.48 19.72 -9.78
C LYS A 13 -4.90 19.94 -8.33
N ASN A 14 -5.57 18.98 -7.71
CA ASN A 14 -6.26 19.15 -6.43
C ASN A 14 -5.73 18.26 -5.30
N GLY A 15 -5.06 17.15 -5.63
CA GLY A 15 -4.59 16.15 -4.67
C GLY A 15 -5.52 14.95 -4.51
N CYS A 16 -5.19 14.03 -3.59
CA CYS A 16 -5.89 12.76 -3.41
C CYS A 16 -7.19 12.83 -2.58
N GLY A 17 -7.60 14.01 -2.12
CA GLY A 17 -8.84 14.20 -1.36
C GLY A 17 -8.87 13.68 0.07
N ARG A 18 -7.74 13.20 0.61
CA ARG A 18 -7.71 12.51 1.92
C ARG A 18 -7.40 13.40 3.12
N CYS A 19 -7.05 14.66 2.91
CA CYS A 19 -6.70 15.59 3.98
C CYS A 19 -7.32 16.96 3.78
N ASN A 20 -7.24 17.81 4.80
CA ASN A 20 -7.78 19.18 4.77
C ASN A 20 -7.02 20.10 3.81
N ARG A 21 -5.83 19.73 3.33
CA ARG A 21 -5.03 20.49 2.35
C ARG A 21 -5.46 20.25 0.90
N TYR A 22 -6.45 19.41 0.66
CA TYR A 22 -6.98 19.17 -0.68
C TYR A 22 -7.39 20.46 -1.36
N ALA A 23 -7.00 20.63 -2.63
CA ALA A 23 -7.25 21.80 -3.45
C ALA A 23 -6.71 23.14 -2.87
N THR A 24 -5.67 23.07 -2.05
CA THR A 24 -4.94 24.23 -1.53
C THR A 24 -3.48 24.20 -1.98
N ALA A 25 -2.79 25.34 -1.89
CA ALA A 25 -1.35 25.44 -2.16
C ALA A 25 -0.49 24.52 -1.25
N ASP A 26 -0.98 24.20 -0.05
CA ASP A 26 -0.29 23.34 0.92
C ASP A 26 -0.47 21.84 0.64
N CYS A 27 -1.21 21.48 -0.42
CA CYS A 27 -1.36 20.08 -0.81
C CYS A 27 -0.01 19.50 -1.23
N SER A 28 0.28 18.28 -0.76
CA SER A 28 1.55 17.61 -1.11
C SER A 28 1.72 17.41 -2.62
N THR A 29 0.64 17.30 -3.39
CA THR A 29 0.72 17.24 -4.86
C THR A 29 1.20 18.55 -5.47
N GLN A 30 0.86 19.71 -4.88
CA GLN A 30 1.34 21.01 -5.32
C GLN A 30 2.81 21.21 -4.92
N LYS A 31 3.15 20.84 -3.69
CA LYS A 31 4.54 20.86 -3.22
C LYS A 31 5.51 20.10 -4.13
N TRP A 32 5.08 18.95 -4.65
CA TRP A 32 5.89 18.06 -5.46
C TRP A 32 5.51 18.08 -6.96
N ALA A 33 4.83 19.13 -7.42
CA ALA A 33 4.22 19.18 -8.76
C ALA A 33 5.22 18.90 -9.89
N SER A 34 6.41 19.51 -9.87
CA SER A 34 7.42 19.33 -10.93
C SER A 34 7.98 17.91 -10.97
N GLY A 35 8.28 17.30 -9.80
CA GLY A 35 8.75 15.91 -9.73
C GLY A 35 7.68 14.91 -10.19
N LEU A 36 6.43 15.12 -9.77
CA LEU A 36 5.30 14.31 -10.19
C LEU A 36 5.03 14.44 -11.70
N ALA A 37 5.15 15.65 -12.27
CA ALA A 37 5.01 15.87 -13.70
C ALA A 37 6.11 15.16 -14.50
N THR A 38 7.35 15.16 -14.00
CA THR A 38 8.46 14.43 -14.63
C THR A 38 8.23 12.92 -14.58
N LEU A 39 7.78 12.36 -13.45
CA LEU A 39 7.42 10.94 -13.35
C LEU A 39 6.27 10.58 -14.29
N ARG A 40 5.24 11.44 -14.38
CA ARG A 40 4.11 11.27 -15.31
C ARG A 40 4.60 11.18 -16.76
N ALA A 41 5.43 12.14 -17.17
CA ALA A 41 6.00 12.16 -18.50
C ALA A 41 6.82 10.90 -18.83
N LEU A 42 7.64 10.40 -17.88
CA LEU A 42 8.39 9.16 -18.05
C LEU A 42 7.47 7.96 -18.27
N CYS A 43 6.40 7.83 -17.49
CA CYS A 43 5.44 6.74 -17.64
C CYS A 43 4.71 6.79 -18.99
N LEU A 44 4.23 7.96 -19.39
CA LEU A 44 3.50 8.14 -20.66
C LEU A 44 4.41 7.94 -21.88
N ASN A 45 5.65 8.45 -21.85
CA ASN A 45 6.63 8.28 -22.93
C ASN A 45 7.05 6.81 -23.12
N LEU A 46 6.92 5.98 -22.08
CA LEU A 46 7.16 4.52 -22.16
C LEU A 46 5.90 3.74 -22.59
N GLY A 47 4.83 4.41 -22.97
CA GLY A 47 3.62 3.80 -23.51
C GLY A 47 2.69 3.20 -22.44
N LEU A 48 2.84 3.59 -21.18
CA LEU A 48 1.90 3.20 -20.14
C LEU A 48 0.58 3.98 -20.28
N SER A 49 -0.54 3.30 -20.12
CA SER A 49 -1.86 3.94 -20.03
C SER A 49 -2.11 4.45 -18.62
N GLU A 50 -2.58 5.70 -18.52
CA GLU A 50 -2.87 6.36 -17.26
C GLU A 50 -4.33 6.18 -16.85
N THR A 51 -4.57 5.87 -15.60
CA THR A 51 -5.92 5.78 -15.01
C THR A 51 -5.90 6.25 -13.55
N LEU A 52 -7.08 6.47 -12.97
CA LEU A 52 -7.20 6.77 -11.56
C LEU A 52 -7.62 5.50 -10.80
N LYS A 53 -6.84 5.10 -9.80
CA LYS A 53 -7.18 4.01 -8.87
C LYS A 53 -6.94 4.43 -7.43
N TRP A 54 -7.92 4.18 -6.56
CA TRP A 54 -7.84 4.58 -5.14
C TRP A 54 -7.49 6.06 -4.94
N SER A 55 -8.03 6.94 -5.81
CA SER A 55 -7.75 8.38 -5.84
C SER A 55 -6.27 8.73 -6.11
N HIS A 56 -5.52 7.86 -6.78
CA HIS A 56 -4.13 8.06 -7.18
C HIS A 56 -3.91 7.74 -8.65
N PRO A 57 -2.99 8.45 -9.35
CA PRO A 57 -2.59 8.09 -10.71
C PRO A 57 -1.94 6.71 -10.72
N CYS A 58 -2.51 5.81 -11.49
CA CYS A 58 -2.04 4.45 -11.69
C CYS A 58 -1.73 4.24 -13.17
N TYR A 59 -0.57 3.71 -13.47
CA TYR A 59 -0.09 3.47 -14.82
C TYR A 59 -0.13 1.98 -15.11
N MET A 60 -0.70 1.63 -16.27
CA MET A 60 -1.03 0.26 -16.63
C MET A 60 -0.38 -0.14 -17.95
N HIS A 61 -0.12 -1.44 -18.09
CA HIS A 61 0.28 -2.08 -19.34
C HIS A 61 -0.37 -3.47 -19.44
N ALA A 62 -0.83 -3.86 -20.64
CA ALA A 62 -1.49 -5.16 -20.89
C ALA A 62 -2.61 -5.49 -19.87
N GLY A 63 -3.46 -4.49 -19.52
CA GLY A 63 -4.55 -4.63 -18.57
C GLY A 63 -4.13 -4.77 -17.09
N ARG A 64 -2.83 -4.60 -16.77
CA ARG A 64 -2.27 -4.79 -15.43
C ARG A 64 -1.70 -3.49 -14.87
N ASN A 65 -1.83 -3.31 -13.56
CA ASN A 65 -1.18 -2.20 -12.87
C ASN A 65 0.34 -2.41 -12.85
N VAL A 66 1.08 -1.40 -13.27
CA VAL A 66 2.55 -1.39 -13.29
C VAL A 66 3.08 -0.57 -12.13
N VAL A 67 2.71 0.71 -12.08
CA VAL A 67 3.11 1.63 -11.00
C VAL A 67 1.97 2.53 -10.57
N ILE A 68 2.10 3.08 -9.36
CA ILE A 68 1.16 4.06 -8.80
C ILE A 68 1.93 5.15 -8.07
N PHE A 69 1.44 6.39 -8.17
CA PHE A 69 2.06 7.54 -7.50
C PHE A 69 1.44 7.81 -6.13
N GLY A 70 2.25 8.41 -5.25
CA GLY A 70 1.81 8.94 -3.98
C GLY A 70 2.55 10.23 -3.65
N ALA A 71 1.85 11.23 -3.13
CA ALA A 71 2.43 12.48 -2.63
C ALA A 71 2.13 12.62 -1.14
N PHE A 72 3.18 12.78 -0.33
CA PHE A 72 3.13 12.89 1.13
C PHE A 72 3.81 14.19 1.59
N PHE A 73 3.65 14.53 2.84
CA PHE A 73 4.24 15.77 3.36
C PHE A 73 5.77 15.83 3.25
N LYS A 74 6.44 14.69 3.48
CA LYS A 74 7.90 14.59 3.49
C LYS A 74 8.50 14.15 2.17
N ASP A 75 7.75 13.42 1.35
CA ASP A 75 8.23 12.80 0.13
C ASP A 75 7.11 12.61 -0.91
N PHE A 76 7.49 12.30 -2.13
CA PHE A 76 6.61 11.72 -3.14
C PHE A 76 7.20 10.41 -3.65
N ARG A 77 6.34 9.52 -4.14
CA ARG A 77 6.69 8.11 -4.32
C ARG A 77 6.19 7.55 -5.63
N LEU A 78 7.01 6.66 -6.19
CA LEU A 78 6.67 5.75 -7.28
C LEU A 78 6.69 4.33 -6.74
N ASN A 79 5.53 3.66 -6.72
CA ASN A 79 5.40 2.31 -6.17
C ASN A 79 5.13 1.30 -7.29
N PHE A 80 5.86 0.18 -7.28
CA PHE A 80 5.77 -0.90 -8.26
C PHE A 80 4.91 -2.05 -7.75
N PHE A 81 3.95 -2.53 -8.57
CA PHE A 81 3.02 -3.59 -8.14
C PHE A 81 3.64 -4.99 -8.08
N GLN A 82 4.61 -5.29 -8.93
CA GLN A 82 5.29 -6.59 -8.99
C GLN A 82 6.79 -6.45 -8.68
N ALA A 83 7.14 -5.59 -7.74
CA ALA A 83 8.53 -5.20 -7.44
C ALA A 83 9.47 -6.39 -7.18
N SER A 84 9.00 -7.48 -6.57
CA SER A 84 9.82 -8.68 -6.33
C SER A 84 10.26 -9.42 -7.59
N LEU A 85 9.70 -9.09 -8.75
CA LEU A 85 10.07 -9.66 -10.05
C LEU A 85 11.01 -8.74 -10.84
N LEU A 86 11.27 -7.53 -10.33
CA LEU A 86 12.10 -6.53 -11.01
C LEU A 86 13.58 -6.79 -10.76
N LYS A 87 14.37 -6.47 -11.78
CA LYS A 87 15.83 -6.38 -11.68
C LYS A 87 16.18 -5.01 -11.10
N ASP A 88 16.66 -4.98 -9.88
CA ASP A 88 17.12 -3.78 -9.19
C ASP A 88 18.58 -3.95 -8.74
N PRO A 89 19.56 -3.97 -9.68
CA PRO A 89 20.96 -4.25 -9.35
C PRO A 89 21.57 -3.18 -8.44
N LEU A 90 21.06 -1.95 -8.49
CA LEU A 90 21.53 -0.84 -7.67
C LEU A 90 20.79 -0.73 -6.33
N ARG A 91 19.83 -1.62 -6.07
CA ARG A 91 19.01 -1.64 -4.84
C ARG A 91 18.35 -0.28 -4.53
N LEU A 92 17.80 0.35 -5.55
CA LEU A 92 17.14 1.65 -5.47
C LEU A 92 15.78 1.58 -4.78
N LEU A 93 15.11 0.43 -4.89
CA LEU A 93 13.82 0.22 -4.28
C LEU A 93 13.93 0.12 -2.76
N LYS A 94 13.05 0.82 -2.07
CA LYS A 94 12.96 0.87 -0.61
C LYS A 94 11.69 0.18 -0.12
N LYS A 95 11.71 -0.31 1.12
CA LYS A 95 10.52 -0.80 1.82
C LYS A 95 9.68 0.38 2.30
N ARG A 96 8.34 0.26 2.26
CA ARG A 96 7.42 1.30 2.74
C ARG A 96 7.47 1.52 4.26
N GLY A 97 7.94 0.55 5.01
CA GLY A 97 8.10 0.60 6.47
C GLY A 97 8.73 -0.68 6.99
N LYS A 98 8.94 -0.73 8.31
CA LYS A 98 9.61 -1.87 8.98
C LYS A 98 8.88 -3.21 8.79
N ASP A 99 7.54 -3.16 8.68
CA ASP A 99 6.71 -4.35 8.52
C ASP A 99 6.47 -4.73 7.04
N SER A 100 7.08 -3.99 6.10
CA SER A 100 7.02 -4.32 4.67
C SER A 100 8.03 -5.41 4.33
N HIS A 101 7.57 -6.49 3.72
CA HIS A 101 8.43 -7.59 3.31
C HIS A 101 9.13 -7.34 1.96
N VAL A 102 8.59 -6.42 1.15
CA VAL A 102 9.08 -6.13 -0.20
C VAL A 102 9.54 -4.69 -0.29
N ALA A 103 10.68 -4.49 -0.95
CA ALA A 103 11.14 -3.18 -1.40
C ALA A 103 10.43 -2.89 -2.72
N ASP A 104 9.46 -1.99 -2.73
CA ASP A 104 8.57 -1.75 -3.87
C ASP A 104 8.41 -0.26 -4.23
N MET A 105 9.25 0.60 -3.66
CA MET A 105 9.05 2.03 -3.68
C MET A 105 10.34 2.78 -4.00
N LEU A 106 10.28 3.70 -4.96
CA LEU A 106 11.20 4.84 -5.04
C LEU A 106 10.57 6.00 -4.27
N SER A 107 11.36 6.68 -3.44
CA SER A 107 10.94 7.83 -2.63
C SER A 107 11.88 8.99 -2.89
N PHE A 108 11.31 10.17 -3.13
CA PHE A 108 12.00 11.40 -3.47
C PHE A 108 11.60 12.49 -2.51
N ASP A 109 12.55 13.20 -1.91
CA ASP A 109 12.37 14.35 -1.04
C ASP A 109 12.73 15.69 -1.72
N HIS A 110 13.18 15.61 -2.98
CA HIS A 110 13.40 16.74 -3.87
C HIS A 110 13.02 16.39 -5.31
N PRO A 111 12.34 17.30 -6.07
CA PRO A 111 11.93 17.04 -7.45
C PRO A 111 13.07 16.69 -8.40
N ASP A 112 14.25 17.33 -8.22
CA ASP A 112 15.41 17.13 -9.10
C ASP A 112 15.97 15.72 -9.04
N GLN A 113 15.74 14.98 -7.97
CA GLN A 113 16.15 13.57 -7.86
C GLN A 113 15.54 12.72 -8.97
N VAL A 114 14.33 13.05 -9.43
CA VAL A 114 13.70 12.32 -10.55
C VAL A 114 14.48 12.55 -11.84
N ILE A 115 14.99 13.77 -12.05
CA ILE A 115 15.79 14.12 -13.24
C ILE A 115 17.14 13.41 -13.15
N GLN A 116 17.81 13.48 -12.02
CA GLN A 116 19.12 12.84 -11.80
C GLN A 116 19.06 11.31 -11.94
N MET A 117 17.93 10.71 -11.54
CA MET A 117 17.73 9.26 -11.61
C MET A 117 16.93 8.80 -12.85
N LYS A 118 16.71 9.69 -13.83
CA LYS A 118 15.82 9.45 -14.97
C LYS A 118 16.09 8.13 -15.69
N ASP A 119 17.34 7.81 -15.95
CA ASP A 119 17.72 6.62 -16.69
C ASP A 119 17.44 5.35 -15.89
N HIS A 120 17.79 5.33 -14.61
CA HIS A 120 17.48 4.21 -13.71
C HIS A 120 15.98 4.01 -13.49
N ILE A 121 15.22 5.10 -13.33
CA ILE A 121 13.75 5.02 -13.24
C ILE A 121 13.18 4.43 -14.52
N SER A 122 13.69 4.85 -15.69
CA SER A 122 13.26 4.35 -16.99
C SER A 122 13.59 2.87 -17.19
N GLU A 123 14.74 2.40 -16.71
CA GLU A 123 15.10 0.97 -16.72
C GLU A 123 14.16 0.14 -15.85
N LEU A 124 13.89 0.57 -14.61
CA LEU A 124 12.94 -0.10 -13.73
C LEU A 124 11.52 -0.11 -14.33
N LEU A 125 11.08 0.98 -14.95
CA LEU A 125 9.79 1.05 -15.61
C LEU A 125 9.70 0.10 -16.82
N ARG A 126 10.73 0.01 -17.67
CA ARG A 126 10.78 -0.95 -18.79
C ARG A 126 10.74 -2.39 -18.29
N ASP A 127 11.47 -2.71 -17.23
CA ASP A 127 11.44 -4.04 -16.65
C ASP A 127 10.05 -4.36 -16.06
N ALA A 128 9.42 -3.40 -15.38
CA ALA A 128 8.06 -3.54 -14.87
C ALA A 128 7.01 -3.71 -16.00
N ILE A 129 7.17 -3.04 -17.13
CA ILE A 129 6.36 -3.23 -18.35
C ILE A 129 6.51 -4.65 -18.87
N ASN A 130 7.75 -5.15 -18.99
CA ASN A 130 8.03 -6.52 -19.43
C ASN A 130 7.43 -7.57 -18.49
N VAL A 131 7.52 -7.36 -17.18
CA VAL A 131 6.86 -8.21 -16.18
C VAL A 131 5.34 -8.18 -16.35
N ALA A 132 4.75 -7.01 -16.59
CA ALA A 132 3.31 -6.91 -16.84
C ALA A 132 2.89 -7.64 -18.13
N ALA A 133 3.64 -7.46 -19.22
CA ALA A 133 3.40 -8.12 -20.52
C ALA A 133 3.53 -9.64 -20.42
N SER A 134 4.50 -10.16 -19.66
CA SER A 134 4.74 -11.60 -19.50
C SER A 134 3.64 -12.34 -18.74
N GLY A 135 2.71 -11.64 -18.10
CA GLY A 135 1.67 -12.25 -17.28
C GLY A 135 2.15 -12.80 -15.94
N LYS A 136 3.47 -12.81 -15.65
CA LYS A 136 4.03 -13.29 -14.38
C LYS A 136 3.44 -12.54 -13.19
N ARG A 137 3.26 -13.23 -12.09
CA ARG A 137 2.80 -12.67 -10.79
C ARG A 137 3.67 -13.22 -9.69
N VAL A 138 3.91 -12.39 -8.68
CA VAL A 138 4.48 -12.87 -7.41
C VAL A 138 3.46 -13.78 -6.77
N GLU A 139 3.85 -14.99 -6.42
CA GLU A 139 3.03 -15.88 -5.63
C GLU A 139 2.73 -15.22 -4.28
N LYS A 140 1.45 -15.18 -3.91
CA LYS A 140 1.06 -14.69 -2.59
C LYS A 140 1.54 -15.70 -1.56
N ARG A 141 2.59 -15.37 -0.82
CA ARG A 141 2.95 -16.13 0.38
C ARG A 141 1.80 -15.98 1.38
N THR A 142 1.06 -17.05 1.57
CA THR A 142 0.12 -17.15 2.70
C THR A 142 0.99 -17.29 3.95
N VAL A 143 1.27 -16.18 4.62
CA VAL A 143 1.92 -16.22 5.94
C VAL A 143 0.84 -16.68 6.91
N ILE A 144 0.88 -17.94 7.26
CA ILE A 144 0.10 -18.48 8.38
C ILE A 144 0.79 -17.93 9.63
N LEU A 145 0.14 -16.96 10.27
CA LEU A 145 0.60 -16.46 11.56
C LEU A 145 0.13 -17.47 12.61
N GLU A 146 1.06 -17.97 13.40
CA GLU A 146 0.74 -18.76 14.58
C GLU A 146 -0.15 -17.94 15.49
N ARG A 147 -1.17 -18.59 16.06
CA ARG A 147 -2.06 -17.96 17.04
C ARG A 147 -1.28 -17.79 18.35
N PRO A 148 -1.25 -16.56 18.92
CA PRO A 148 -0.71 -16.35 20.25
C PRO A 148 -1.44 -17.23 21.27
N GLU A 149 -0.74 -17.75 22.27
CA GLU A 149 -1.32 -18.59 23.33
C GLU A 149 -2.54 -17.92 23.98
N VAL A 150 -2.49 -16.61 24.20
CA VAL A 150 -3.62 -15.86 24.77
C VAL A 150 -4.90 -15.97 23.95
N LEU A 151 -4.82 -16.12 22.62
CA LEU A 151 -6.00 -16.36 21.78
C LEU A 151 -6.51 -17.79 21.94
N VAL A 152 -5.61 -18.76 22.04
CA VAL A 152 -5.97 -20.17 22.28
C VAL A 152 -6.69 -20.29 23.61
N ASP A 153 -6.19 -19.67 24.67
CA ASP A 153 -6.79 -19.68 26.01
C ASP A 153 -8.18 -19.05 26.03
N ILE A 154 -8.33 -17.88 25.39
CA ILE A 154 -9.64 -17.19 25.34
C ILE A 154 -10.65 -18.01 24.56
N PHE A 155 -10.27 -18.57 23.42
CA PHE A 155 -11.17 -19.36 22.58
C PHE A 155 -11.55 -20.70 23.23
N SER A 156 -10.68 -21.27 24.05
CA SER A 156 -11.05 -22.45 24.87
C SER A 156 -12.09 -22.12 25.93
N GLN A 157 -12.13 -20.88 26.46
CA GLN A 157 -13.09 -20.40 27.43
C GLN A 157 -14.37 -19.83 26.79
N ASP A 158 -14.31 -19.35 25.55
CA ASP A 158 -15.46 -18.85 24.76
C ASP A 158 -15.41 -19.50 23.35
N PRO A 159 -15.92 -20.74 23.21
CA PRO A 159 -15.93 -21.46 21.92
C PRO A 159 -16.67 -20.71 20.82
N LEU A 160 -17.75 -19.99 21.16
CA LEU A 160 -18.50 -19.17 20.19
C LEU A 160 -17.62 -18.09 19.56
N LEU A 161 -16.79 -17.45 20.37
CA LEU A 161 -15.82 -16.45 19.87
C LEU A 161 -14.73 -17.12 19.01
N GLY A 162 -14.29 -18.32 19.37
CA GLY A 162 -13.34 -19.13 18.61
C GLY A 162 -13.87 -19.47 17.22
N ASP A 163 -15.07 -20.01 17.15
CA ASP A 163 -15.74 -20.36 15.89
C ASP A 163 -15.94 -19.13 14.99
N ALA A 164 -16.39 -18.01 15.57
CA ALA A 164 -16.55 -16.76 14.84
C ALA A 164 -15.21 -16.22 14.31
N PHE A 165 -14.13 -16.35 15.08
CA PHE A 165 -12.80 -15.98 14.62
C PHE A 165 -12.32 -16.87 13.47
N ASP A 166 -12.59 -18.17 13.53
CA ASP A 166 -12.21 -19.12 12.48
C ASP A 166 -12.98 -18.92 11.18
N ALA A 167 -14.21 -18.43 11.28
CA ALA A 167 -15.02 -18.04 10.12
C ALA A 167 -14.54 -16.74 9.46
N LEU A 168 -13.67 -15.95 10.09
CA LEU A 168 -13.09 -14.75 9.48
C LEU A 168 -12.18 -15.09 8.30
N THR A 169 -12.12 -14.19 7.32
CA THR A 169 -11.13 -14.30 6.25
C THR A 169 -9.70 -14.28 6.82
N PRO A 170 -8.71 -14.93 6.17
CA PRO A 170 -7.31 -14.95 6.65
C PRO A 170 -6.73 -13.55 6.90
N GLY A 171 -7.13 -12.56 6.11
CA GLY A 171 -6.71 -11.16 6.31
C GLY A 171 -7.27 -10.55 7.60
N ARG A 172 -8.54 -10.85 7.94
CA ARG A 172 -9.17 -10.39 9.19
C ARG A 172 -8.57 -11.09 10.40
N GLN A 173 -8.38 -12.40 10.36
CA GLN A 173 -7.67 -13.15 11.40
C GLN A 173 -6.28 -12.55 11.65
N LYS A 174 -5.49 -12.33 10.57
CA LYS A 174 -4.18 -11.70 10.65
C LYS A 174 -4.23 -10.33 11.32
N SER A 175 -5.24 -9.52 11.05
CA SER A 175 -5.36 -8.18 11.64
C SER A 175 -5.48 -8.23 13.18
N TYR A 176 -6.19 -9.21 13.72
CA TYR A 176 -6.29 -9.44 15.17
C TYR A 176 -4.99 -9.98 15.76
N ILE A 177 -4.37 -10.97 15.12
CA ILE A 177 -3.09 -11.54 15.58
C ILE A 177 -2.03 -10.43 15.68
N LEU A 178 -1.90 -9.58 14.66
CA LEU A 178 -0.96 -8.45 14.68
C LEU A 178 -1.33 -7.43 15.76
N HIS A 179 -2.62 -7.13 15.93
CA HIS A 179 -3.09 -6.19 16.95
C HIS A 179 -2.78 -6.69 18.38
N VAL A 180 -2.99 -7.97 18.63
CA VAL A 180 -2.68 -8.61 19.91
C VAL A 180 -1.16 -8.65 20.13
N ASN A 181 -0.39 -9.11 19.16
CA ASN A 181 1.07 -9.24 19.26
C ASN A 181 1.80 -7.89 19.38
N SER A 182 1.19 -6.78 19.01
CA SER A 182 1.77 -5.45 19.24
C SER A 182 1.74 -5.01 20.72
N ALA A 183 1.04 -5.73 21.59
CA ALA A 183 1.07 -5.48 23.04
C ALA A 183 2.26 -6.19 23.69
N LYS A 184 2.87 -5.52 24.69
CA LYS A 184 4.06 -6.05 25.40
C LYS A 184 3.70 -7.07 26.49
N ASN A 185 2.54 -6.92 27.15
CA ASN A 185 2.13 -7.78 28.25
C ASN A 185 0.83 -8.57 27.94
N GLU A 186 0.68 -9.72 28.55
CA GLU A 186 -0.42 -10.65 28.32
C GLU A 186 -1.79 -10.08 28.72
N GLU A 187 -1.86 -9.31 29.78
CA GLU A 187 -3.11 -8.67 30.22
C GLU A 187 -3.65 -7.69 29.16
N THR A 188 -2.75 -6.91 28.55
CA THR A 188 -3.13 -6.01 27.44
C THR A 188 -3.55 -6.79 26.21
N LYS A 189 -2.86 -7.89 25.88
CA LYS A 189 -3.26 -8.76 24.78
C LYS A 189 -4.67 -9.33 25.00
N ARG A 190 -4.92 -9.86 26.21
CA ARG A 190 -6.24 -10.39 26.60
C ARG A 190 -7.33 -9.34 26.50
N ARG A 191 -7.11 -8.15 27.05
CA ARG A 191 -8.07 -7.03 26.98
C ARG A 191 -8.39 -6.64 25.55
N ARG A 192 -7.38 -6.59 24.66
CA ARG A 192 -7.57 -6.24 23.24
C ARG A 192 -8.49 -7.19 22.51
N ILE A 193 -8.35 -8.50 22.74
CA ILE A 193 -9.20 -9.47 22.08
C ILE A 193 -10.61 -9.48 22.65
N LEU A 194 -10.75 -9.39 23.97
CA LEU A 194 -12.06 -9.33 24.62
C LEU A 194 -12.84 -8.08 24.22
N SER A 195 -12.19 -6.91 24.12
CA SER A 195 -12.82 -5.68 23.62
C SER A 195 -13.19 -5.74 22.12
N SER A 196 -12.64 -6.69 21.39
CA SER A 196 -12.95 -6.91 19.96
C SER A 196 -14.03 -7.98 19.74
N ARG A 197 -14.57 -8.57 20.80
CA ARG A 197 -15.51 -9.70 20.74
C ARG A 197 -16.70 -9.44 19.81
N GLU A 198 -17.38 -8.32 19.94
CA GLU A 198 -18.53 -7.96 19.10
C GLU A 198 -18.15 -7.82 17.62
N LYS A 199 -16.99 -7.24 17.33
CA LYS A 199 -16.49 -7.12 15.96
C LYS A 199 -16.20 -8.49 15.34
N ILE A 200 -15.61 -9.40 16.09
CA ILE A 200 -15.31 -10.76 15.63
C ILE A 200 -16.61 -11.50 15.33
N LEU A 201 -17.58 -11.44 16.25
CA LEU A 201 -18.91 -12.03 16.05
C LEU A 201 -19.65 -11.42 14.86
N ALA A 202 -19.45 -10.14 14.58
CA ALA A 202 -19.99 -9.47 13.40
C ALA A 202 -19.19 -9.75 12.10
N GLY A 203 -18.18 -10.64 12.13
CA GLY A 203 -17.38 -10.99 10.98
C GLY A 203 -16.42 -9.88 10.50
N LYS A 204 -16.14 -8.86 11.34
CA LYS A 204 -15.29 -7.70 10.99
C LYS A 204 -13.83 -7.91 11.37
N GLY A 205 -12.92 -7.21 10.72
CA GLY A 205 -11.50 -7.15 11.08
C GLY A 205 -11.19 -6.14 12.18
N ALA A 206 -10.01 -6.23 12.81
CA ALA A 206 -9.63 -5.39 13.96
C ALA A 206 -9.72 -3.88 13.70
N LEU A 207 -9.41 -3.44 12.48
CA LEU A 207 -9.38 -2.02 12.06
C LEU A 207 -10.63 -1.59 11.27
N GLU A 208 -11.58 -2.50 11.04
CA GLU A 208 -12.83 -2.17 10.35
C GLU A 208 -13.78 -1.41 11.33
N ARG A 209 -14.51 -0.43 10.78
CA ARG A 209 -15.50 0.36 11.52
C ARG A 209 -16.86 -0.31 11.55
#